data_618780926c52e6e984560a2a1a87c04e
#
_entry.id   618780926c52e6e984560a2a1a87c04e
#
_cell.length_a   1.000
_cell.length_b   1.000
_cell.length_c   1.000
_cell.angle_alpha   90.00
_cell.angle_beta   90.00
_cell.angle_gamma   90.00
#
_symmetry.space_group_name_H-M   'P 1'
#
loop_
_entity.id
_entity.type
_entity.pdbx_description
1 polymer ?
#
loop_
_entity_poly.entity_id
_entity_poly.type
_entity_poly.pdbx_seq_one_letter_code
_entity_poly.pdbx_strand_id
1 'polypeptide(L)'
;MSTSAQQLGGNVFATPPDEPMGLLRSWLDAARADAVREPGALALATADADGRPSTRMVQVLAVRDTGLLFASHSGSRKGRELAANRWASGVLYWREVARQVVVSGPTGPLGADEADALWMARPVATHPMSVASQQSAPLTDENALREQARQLGDGGVPLPRPDAWLAYLLEPESVEFWESSPDRLHRRLRFDRDGTGWRSDRLQP
;
A
#
# COMPACT_ATOMS: atom_id res chain seq x y z
N MET A 1 -21.38 21.50 -6.78
CA MET A 1 -21.18 22.22 -5.51
C MET A 1 -20.25 21.36 -4.67
N SER A 2 -18.94 21.62 -4.77
CA SER A 2 -17.90 20.79 -4.13
C SER A 2 -17.20 21.67 -3.09
N THR A 3 -17.75 21.71 -1.86
CA THR A 3 -17.25 22.61 -0.82
C THR A 3 -16.52 21.88 0.32
N SER A 4 -16.60 20.55 0.39
CA SER A 4 -16.07 19.78 1.54
C SER A 4 -14.62 19.34 1.41
N ALA A 5 -14.13 19.04 0.20
CA ALA A 5 -12.77 18.55 -0.02
C ALA A 5 -11.70 19.66 0.03
N GLN A 6 -12.09 20.90 -0.30
CA GLN A 6 -11.17 22.05 -0.28
C GLN A 6 -10.83 22.54 1.14
N GLN A 7 -11.66 22.30 2.14
CA GLN A 7 -11.44 22.80 3.50
C GLN A 7 -10.43 22.00 4.32
N LEU A 8 -10.23 20.71 4.06
CA LEU A 8 -9.21 19.88 4.74
C LEU A 8 -7.79 20.00 4.14
N GLY A 9 -7.66 20.43 2.88
CA GLY A 9 -6.37 20.57 2.19
C GLY A 9 -5.69 21.94 2.32
N GLY A 10 -6.43 23.00 2.63
CA GLY A 10 -5.91 24.37 2.53
C GLY A 10 -4.90 24.76 3.59
N ASN A 11 -4.96 24.19 4.77
CA ASN A 11 -4.16 24.65 5.91
C ASN A 11 -3.02 23.68 6.31
N VAL A 12 -3.06 22.43 5.86
CA VAL A 12 -2.09 21.40 6.29
C VAL A 12 -0.63 21.75 5.92
N PHE A 13 -0.42 22.46 4.83
CA PHE A 13 0.91 22.92 4.43
C PHE A 13 1.38 24.16 5.21
N ALA A 14 0.47 24.92 5.82
CA ALA A 14 0.81 26.08 6.65
C ALA A 14 0.94 25.66 8.12
N THR A 15 0.09 24.75 8.58
CA THR A 15 0.07 24.24 9.95
C THR A 15 0.04 22.70 9.87
N PRO A 16 1.21 22.04 9.71
CA PRO A 16 1.29 20.59 9.66
C PRO A 16 0.81 19.97 10.98
N PRO A 17 0.19 18.77 10.92
CA PRO A 17 -0.07 18.00 12.14
C PRO A 17 1.25 17.47 12.74
N ASP A 18 1.20 17.00 13.97
CA ASP A 18 2.38 16.46 14.66
C ASP A 18 2.83 15.10 14.08
N GLU A 19 1.92 14.38 13.37
CA GLU A 19 2.21 13.06 12.80
C GLU A 19 1.51 12.87 11.43
N PRO A 20 2.12 12.08 10.50
CA PRO A 20 1.63 12.00 9.13
C PRO A 20 0.49 11.01 8.88
N MET A 21 0.31 9.97 9.74
CA MET A 21 -0.57 8.85 9.40
C MET A 21 -2.05 9.22 9.45
N GLY A 22 -2.44 10.12 10.35
CA GLY A 22 -3.79 10.70 10.39
C GLY A 22 -4.09 11.52 9.15
N LEU A 23 -3.12 12.32 8.68
CA LEU A 23 -3.24 13.08 7.43
C LEU A 23 -3.34 12.16 6.20
N LEU A 24 -2.52 11.10 6.13
CA LEU A 24 -2.58 10.13 5.04
C LEU A 24 -3.94 9.44 4.98
N ARG A 25 -4.48 9.05 6.14
CA ARG A 25 -5.82 8.46 6.24
C ARG A 25 -6.88 9.43 5.72
N SER A 26 -6.84 10.69 6.16
CA SER A 26 -7.77 11.73 5.71
C SER A 26 -7.69 11.97 4.20
N TRP A 27 -6.50 11.96 3.61
CA TRP A 27 -6.32 12.14 2.17
C TRP A 27 -6.82 10.94 1.38
N LEU A 28 -6.61 9.71 1.88
CA LEU A 28 -7.13 8.50 1.25
C LEU A 28 -8.67 8.46 1.30
N ASP A 29 -9.27 8.87 2.43
CA ASP A 29 -10.72 8.92 2.58
C ASP A 29 -11.34 10.01 1.70
N ALA A 30 -10.69 11.17 1.58
CA ALA A 30 -11.07 12.21 0.63
C ALA A 30 -11.01 11.70 -0.82
N ALA A 31 -9.94 10.98 -1.20
CA ALA A 31 -9.82 10.38 -2.52
C ALA A 31 -10.95 9.37 -2.82
N ARG A 32 -11.37 8.59 -1.83
CA ARG A 32 -12.54 7.70 -1.95
C ARG A 32 -13.84 8.49 -2.13
N ALA A 33 -14.04 9.56 -1.35
CA ALA A 33 -15.22 10.42 -1.43
C ALA A 33 -15.30 11.16 -2.76
N ASP A 34 -14.18 11.57 -3.32
CA ASP A 34 -14.05 12.23 -4.63
C ASP A 34 -14.10 11.22 -5.80
N ALA A 35 -14.44 9.96 -5.53
CA ALA A 35 -14.53 8.87 -6.51
C ALA A 35 -13.26 8.70 -7.37
N VAL A 36 -12.09 8.95 -6.78
CA VAL A 36 -10.80 8.62 -7.41
C VAL A 36 -10.76 7.14 -7.72
N ARG A 37 -10.27 6.81 -8.90
CA ARG A 37 -10.19 5.43 -9.35
C ARG A 37 -9.09 4.67 -8.61
N GLU A 38 -9.43 3.56 -7.94
CA GLU A 38 -8.52 2.72 -7.17
C GLU A 38 -7.65 3.51 -6.15
N PRO A 39 -8.24 4.28 -5.23
CA PRO A 39 -7.50 5.20 -4.37
C PRO A 39 -6.48 4.52 -3.44
N GLY A 40 -6.63 3.22 -3.18
CA GLY A 40 -5.69 2.42 -2.40
C GLY A 40 -4.60 1.71 -3.23
N ALA A 41 -4.51 1.97 -4.54
CA ALA A 41 -3.48 1.37 -5.39
C ALA A 41 -2.12 2.02 -5.11
N LEU A 42 -1.20 1.26 -4.50
CA LEU A 42 0.15 1.70 -4.13
C LEU A 42 1.17 1.14 -5.13
N ALA A 43 1.89 2.01 -5.82
CA ALA A 43 3.07 1.64 -6.59
C ALA A 43 4.22 1.36 -5.60
N LEU A 44 4.39 0.08 -5.22
CA LEU A 44 5.38 -0.37 -4.24
C LEU A 44 6.70 -0.74 -4.92
N ALA A 45 7.77 -0.06 -4.54
CA ALA A 45 9.15 -0.39 -4.89
C ALA A 45 9.81 -1.19 -3.76
N THR A 46 10.51 -2.26 -4.13
CA THR A 46 11.37 -3.08 -3.27
C THR A 46 12.70 -3.30 -3.99
N ALA A 47 13.76 -3.65 -3.27
CA ALA A 47 15.06 -3.92 -3.87
C ALA A 47 15.57 -5.31 -3.47
N ASP A 48 16.30 -5.96 -4.38
CA ASP A 48 16.99 -7.22 -4.08
C ASP A 48 18.22 -6.99 -3.20
N ALA A 49 18.94 -8.07 -2.88
CA ALA A 49 20.16 -8.04 -2.06
C ALA A 49 21.29 -7.20 -2.68
N ASP A 50 21.27 -7.00 -4.00
CA ASP A 50 22.25 -6.16 -4.72
C ASP A 50 21.79 -4.69 -4.82
N GLY A 51 20.61 -4.34 -4.23
CA GLY A 51 20.04 -3.01 -4.27
C GLY A 51 19.30 -2.69 -5.59
N ARG A 52 19.05 -3.66 -6.47
CA ARG A 52 18.34 -3.44 -7.73
C ARG A 52 16.84 -3.31 -7.47
N PRO A 53 16.21 -2.16 -7.79
CA PRO A 53 14.80 -1.94 -7.49
C PRO A 53 13.89 -2.69 -8.47
N SER A 54 12.71 -3.03 -7.97
CA SER A 54 11.58 -3.46 -8.79
C SER A 54 10.28 -2.85 -8.28
N THR A 55 9.33 -2.57 -9.18
CA THR A 55 8.07 -1.90 -8.82
C THR A 55 6.87 -2.67 -9.32
N ARG A 56 5.78 -2.67 -8.56
CA ARG A 56 4.47 -3.24 -8.90
C ARG A 56 3.37 -2.56 -8.11
N MET A 57 2.13 -2.71 -8.57
CA MET A 57 0.98 -2.26 -7.79
C MET A 57 0.63 -3.28 -6.69
N VAL A 58 0.31 -2.78 -5.50
CA VAL A 58 -0.32 -3.52 -4.42
C VAL A 58 -1.50 -2.72 -3.88
N GLN A 59 -2.49 -3.40 -3.29
CA GLN A 59 -3.62 -2.73 -2.67
C GLN A 59 -3.31 -2.44 -1.20
N VAL A 60 -3.42 -1.18 -0.79
CA VAL A 60 -3.43 -0.79 0.62
C VAL A 60 -4.75 -1.28 1.24
N LEU A 61 -4.65 -2.18 2.20
CA LEU A 61 -5.79 -2.75 2.92
C LEU A 61 -6.25 -1.83 4.05
N ALA A 62 -5.30 -1.21 4.75
CA ALA A 62 -5.57 -0.25 5.81
C ALA A 62 -4.39 0.72 6.00
N VAL A 63 -4.71 1.93 6.49
CA VAL A 63 -3.74 2.89 7.02
C VAL A 63 -3.87 2.85 8.53
N ARG A 64 -2.82 2.37 9.22
CA ARG A 64 -2.71 2.32 10.68
C ARG A 64 -1.88 3.49 11.19
N ASP A 65 -1.92 3.75 12.48
CA ASP A 65 -1.04 4.75 13.09
C ASP A 65 0.44 4.35 12.95
N THR A 66 0.72 3.05 12.85
CA THR A 66 2.07 2.51 12.68
C THR A 66 2.49 2.35 11.22
N GLY A 67 1.59 2.41 10.22
CA GLY A 67 1.98 2.24 8.83
C GLY A 67 0.89 1.80 7.87
N LEU A 68 1.32 1.37 6.68
CA LEU A 68 0.47 0.89 5.59
C LEU A 68 0.43 -0.64 5.57
N LEU A 69 -0.78 -1.18 5.59
CA LEU A 69 -1.03 -2.61 5.52
C LEU A 69 -1.31 -3.04 4.07
N PHE A 70 -0.63 -4.09 3.61
CA PHE A 70 -0.92 -4.75 2.34
C PHE A 70 -0.68 -6.26 2.46
N ALA A 71 -1.10 -7.04 1.46
CA ALA A 71 -0.89 -8.49 1.46
C ALA A 71 -0.17 -8.95 0.20
N SER A 72 0.63 -10.02 0.33
CA SER A 72 1.33 -10.66 -0.78
C SER A 72 1.76 -12.09 -0.41
N HIS A 73 2.29 -12.83 -1.40
CA HIS A 73 2.92 -14.12 -1.16
C HIS A 73 4.43 -13.94 -0.86
N SER A 74 4.95 -14.64 0.14
CA SER A 74 6.38 -14.67 0.51
C SER A 74 7.26 -15.14 -0.66
N GLY A 75 6.80 -16.10 -1.46
CA GLY A 75 7.48 -16.60 -2.65
C GLY A 75 7.42 -15.67 -3.87
N SER A 76 6.65 -14.55 -3.84
CA SER A 76 6.64 -13.58 -4.92
C SER A 76 7.97 -12.83 -5.02
N ARG A 77 8.22 -12.15 -6.16
CA ARG A 77 9.44 -11.34 -6.32
C ARG A 77 9.60 -10.35 -5.17
N LYS A 78 8.55 -9.55 -4.87
CA LYS A 78 8.58 -8.60 -3.75
C LYS A 78 8.74 -9.27 -2.38
N GLY A 79 8.13 -10.44 -2.17
CA GLY A 79 8.26 -11.19 -0.92
C GLY A 79 9.70 -11.64 -0.67
N ARG A 80 10.38 -12.17 -1.71
CA ARG A 80 11.80 -12.53 -1.63
C ARG A 80 12.71 -11.31 -1.43
N GLU A 81 12.43 -10.20 -2.15
CA GLU A 81 13.15 -8.94 -2.00
C GLU A 81 13.01 -8.39 -0.57
N LEU A 82 11.80 -8.36 -0.01
CA LEU A 82 11.55 -7.91 1.37
C LEU A 82 12.18 -8.82 2.44
N ALA A 83 12.33 -10.11 2.16
CA ALA A 83 13.05 -11.02 3.05
C ALA A 83 14.57 -10.73 3.08
N ALA A 84 15.15 -10.29 1.95
CA ALA A 84 16.55 -9.94 1.83
C ALA A 84 16.85 -8.48 2.23
N ASN A 85 15.96 -7.57 1.91
CA ASN A 85 16.07 -6.15 2.19
C ASN A 85 14.69 -5.62 2.62
N ARG A 86 14.53 -5.36 3.89
CA ARG A 86 13.24 -4.93 4.47
C ARG A 86 12.81 -3.51 4.06
N TRP A 87 13.64 -2.75 3.37
CA TRP A 87 13.30 -1.38 2.99
C TRP A 87 12.42 -1.35 1.74
N ALA A 88 11.32 -0.62 1.83
CA ALA A 88 10.41 -0.38 0.71
C ALA A 88 10.04 1.10 0.61
N SER A 89 9.65 1.51 -0.60
CA SER A 89 9.03 2.80 -0.85
C SER A 89 7.76 2.61 -1.69
N GLY A 90 6.74 3.40 -1.42
CA GLY A 90 5.48 3.32 -2.13
C GLY A 90 4.91 4.69 -2.46
N VAL A 91 4.19 4.78 -3.58
CA VAL A 91 3.51 5.99 -4.04
C VAL A 91 2.02 5.71 -4.20
N LEU A 92 1.19 6.49 -3.51
CA LEU A 92 -0.22 6.69 -3.81
C LEU A 92 -0.33 7.93 -4.70
N TYR A 93 -0.91 7.80 -5.89
CA TYR A 93 -1.10 8.93 -6.80
C TYR A 93 -2.56 9.04 -7.24
N TRP A 94 -3.19 10.14 -6.87
CA TRP A 94 -4.58 10.45 -7.16
C TRP A 94 -4.64 11.56 -8.22
N ARG A 95 -4.61 11.10 -9.47
CA ARG A 95 -4.54 11.98 -10.64
C ARG A 95 -5.70 12.97 -10.71
N GLU A 96 -6.90 12.53 -10.38
CA GLU A 96 -8.15 13.28 -10.48
C GLU A 96 -8.15 14.52 -9.57
N VAL A 97 -7.47 14.42 -8.44
CA VAL A 97 -7.34 15.51 -7.45
C VAL A 97 -5.93 16.09 -7.40
N ALA A 98 -5.05 15.66 -8.31
CA ALA A 98 -3.66 16.11 -8.46
C ALA A 98 -2.87 16.07 -7.13
N ARG A 99 -3.00 14.95 -6.39
CA ARG A 99 -2.31 14.68 -5.12
C ARG A 99 -1.51 13.39 -5.17
N GLN A 100 -0.44 13.37 -4.39
CA GLN A 100 0.43 12.21 -4.23
C GLN A 100 0.88 12.10 -2.79
N VAL A 101 1.05 10.86 -2.31
CA VAL A 101 1.74 10.57 -1.04
C VAL A 101 2.82 9.53 -1.31
N VAL A 102 4.05 9.84 -0.90
CA VAL A 102 5.18 8.90 -0.91
C VAL A 102 5.43 8.43 0.52
N VAL A 103 5.58 7.13 0.70
CA VAL A 103 5.85 6.51 2.00
C VAL A 103 7.07 5.62 1.86
N SER A 104 8.06 5.74 2.74
CA SER A 104 9.27 4.92 2.71
C SER A 104 9.65 4.47 4.11
N GLY A 105 10.06 3.20 4.25
CA GLY A 105 10.47 2.64 5.52
C GLY A 105 10.64 1.11 5.50
N PRO A 106 11.01 0.53 6.65
CA PRO A 106 11.09 -0.91 6.81
C PRO A 106 9.71 -1.55 6.64
N THR A 107 9.71 -2.74 6.07
CA THR A 107 8.51 -3.51 5.76
C THR A 107 8.72 -4.95 6.22
N GLY A 108 7.78 -5.47 7.00
CA GLY A 108 7.87 -6.83 7.52
C GLY A 108 6.51 -7.53 7.57
N PRO A 109 6.51 -8.87 7.65
CA PRO A 109 5.29 -9.63 7.82
C PRO A 109 4.69 -9.43 9.21
N LEU A 110 3.35 -9.43 9.29
CA LEU A 110 2.59 -9.50 10.52
C LEU A 110 2.50 -10.94 11.05
N GLY A 111 2.04 -11.11 12.29
CA GLY A 111 1.81 -12.41 12.90
C GLY A 111 0.74 -13.24 12.19
N ALA A 112 0.76 -14.55 12.43
CA ALA A 112 -0.12 -15.50 11.76
C ALA A 112 -1.61 -15.21 12.03
N ASP A 113 -1.99 -14.97 13.28
CA ASP A 113 -3.38 -14.72 13.67
C ASP A 113 -3.97 -13.51 12.95
N GLU A 114 -3.18 -12.47 12.80
CA GLU A 114 -3.61 -11.27 12.09
C GLU A 114 -3.69 -11.50 10.57
N ALA A 115 -2.74 -12.25 10.01
CA ALA A 115 -2.79 -12.65 8.62
C ALA A 115 -4.02 -13.55 8.33
N ASP A 116 -4.38 -14.47 9.25
CA ASP A 116 -5.58 -15.28 9.14
C ASP A 116 -6.85 -14.44 9.18
N ALA A 117 -6.96 -13.48 10.08
CA ALA A 117 -8.10 -12.57 10.15
C ALA A 117 -8.26 -11.77 8.85
N LEU A 118 -7.16 -11.24 8.30
CA LEU A 118 -7.15 -10.51 7.04
C LEU A 118 -7.48 -11.39 5.84
N TRP A 119 -7.01 -12.64 5.83
CA TRP A 119 -7.37 -13.63 4.82
C TRP A 119 -8.87 -13.88 4.81
N MET A 120 -9.45 -14.15 5.99
CA MET A 120 -10.89 -14.44 6.13
C MET A 120 -11.78 -13.24 5.80
N ALA A 121 -11.30 -12.01 5.95
CA ALA A 121 -12.02 -10.79 5.56
C ALA A 121 -12.06 -10.56 4.04
N ARG A 122 -11.27 -11.29 3.25
CA ARG A 122 -11.25 -11.16 1.79
C ARG A 122 -12.51 -11.79 1.17
N PRO A 123 -12.98 -11.26 0.01
CA PRO A 123 -14.04 -11.93 -0.74
C PRO A 123 -13.65 -13.38 -1.06
N VAL A 124 -14.51 -14.35 -0.72
CA VAL A 124 -14.26 -15.78 -0.90
C VAL A 124 -13.84 -16.13 -2.33
N ALA A 125 -14.41 -15.45 -3.33
CA ALA A 125 -14.08 -15.63 -4.74
C ALA A 125 -12.59 -15.34 -5.08
N THR A 126 -11.85 -14.67 -4.21
CA THR A 126 -10.41 -14.37 -4.41
C THR A 126 -9.49 -15.45 -3.84
N HIS A 127 -10.02 -16.36 -3.02
CA HIS A 127 -9.22 -17.40 -2.35
C HIS A 127 -8.69 -18.44 -3.35
N PRO A 128 -9.50 -19.01 -4.27
CA PRO A 128 -9.08 -20.13 -5.11
C PRO A 128 -7.80 -19.87 -5.89
N MET A 129 -7.73 -18.73 -6.60
CA MET A 129 -6.54 -18.40 -7.37
C MET A 129 -5.34 -18.09 -6.47
N SER A 130 -5.57 -17.49 -5.29
CA SER A 130 -4.50 -17.23 -4.33
C SER A 130 -3.93 -18.51 -3.71
N VAL A 131 -4.73 -19.58 -3.61
CA VAL A 131 -4.31 -20.90 -3.12
C VAL A 131 -3.61 -21.69 -4.23
N ALA A 132 -4.17 -21.69 -5.45
CA ALA A 132 -3.65 -22.47 -6.58
C ALA A 132 -2.31 -21.93 -7.10
N SER A 133 -2.11 -20.59 -7.07
CA SER A 133 -0.99 -19.95 -7.76
C SER A 133 0.26 -19.81 -6.89
N GLN A 134 1.42 -19.96 -7.52
CA GLN A 134 2.72 -19.57 -6.97
C GLN A 134 3.10 -18.20 -7.55
N GLN A 135 2.80 -17.12 -6.85
CA GLN A 135 2.95 -15.75 -7.36
C GLN A 135 4.39 -15.49 -7.83
N SER A 136 4.55 -14.98 -9.05
CA SER A 136 5.81 -14.71 -9.75
C SER A 136 6.58 -15.95 -10.23
N ALA A 137 6.05 -17.15 -10.13
CA ALA A 137 6.61 -18.31 -10.81
C ALA A 137 6.29 -18.29 -12.32
N PRO A 138 7.09 -18.93 -13.17
CA PRO A 138 6.74 -19.11 -14.59
C PRO A 138 5.40 -19.82 -14.73
N LEU A 139 4.54 -19.31 -15.60
CA LEU A 139 3.26 -19.93 -15.93
C LEU A 139 3.47 -20.91 -17.09
N THR A 140 3.44 -22.21 -16.80
CA THR A 140 3.67 -23.27 -17.79
C THR A 140 2.39 -23.77 -18.43
N ASP A 141 1.28 -23.78 -17.68
CA ASP A 141 -0.04 -24.20 -18.17
C ASP A 141 -1.14 -23.34 -17.52
N GLU A 142 -1.63 -22.38 -18.28
CA GLU A 142 -2.69 -21.47 -17.82
C GLU A 142 -4.02 -22.17 -17.61
N ASN A 143 -4.35 -23.15 -18.47
CA ASN A 143 -5.61 -23.87 -18.38
C ASN A 143 -5.66 -24.79 -17.15
N ALA A 144 -4.56 -25.50 -16.89
CA ALA A 144 -4.44 -26.32 -15.69
C ALA A 144 -4.56 -25.49 -14.42
N LEU A 145 -3.92 -24.31 -14.36
CA LEU A 145 -4.02 -23.41 -13.21
C LEU A 145 -5.45 -22.88 -13.01
N ARG A 146 -6.14 -22.50 -14.10
CA ARG A 146 -7.53 -22.03 -14.03
C ARG A 146 -8.47 -23.14 -13.56
N GLU A 147 -8.28 -24.36 -14.07
CA GLU A 147 -9.10 -25.51 -13.68
C GLU A 147 -8.88 -25.87 -12.20
N GLN A 148 -7.64 -25.86 -11.71
CA GLN A 148 -7.33 -26.05 -10.30
C GLN A 148 -8.02 -24.99 -9.43
N ALA A 149 -7.92 -23.72 -9.80
CA ALA A 149 -8.59 -22.63 -9.07
C ALA A 149 -10.11 -22.78 -9.10
N ARG A 150 -10.71 -23.20 -10.24
CA ARG A 150 -12.13 -23.45 -10.36
C ARG A 150 -12.59 -24.57 -9.39
N GLN A 151 -11.89 -25.70 -9.37
CA GLN A 151 -12.19 -26.83 -8.47
C GLN A 151 -12.11 -26.44 -7.00
N LEU A 152 -11.10 -25.63 -6.63
CA LEU A 152 -10.99 -25.09 -5.26
C LEU A 152 -12.15 -24.15 -4.90
N GLY A 153 -12.73 -23.47 -5.89
CA GLY A 153 -13.84 -22.53 -5.70
C GLY A 153 -15.24 -23.14 -5.74
N ASP A 154 -15.39 -24.39 -6.20
CA ASP A 154 -16.70 -25.02 -6.44
C ASP A 154 -17.60 -25.06 -5.20
N GLY A 155 -17.01 -25.16 -4.01
CA GLY A 155 -17.75 -25.17 -2.74
C GLY A 155 -18.29 -23.81 -2.30
N GLY A 156 -17.82 -22.70 -2.87
CA GLY A 156 -18.23 -21.34 -2.49
C GLY A 156 -17.91 -20.97 -1.02
N VAL A 157 -17.02 -21.70 -0.37
CA VAL A 157 -16.64 -21.52 1.04
C VAL A 157 -15.23 -20.94 1.17
N PRO A 158 -14.94 -20.23 2.28
CA PRO A 158 -13.58 -19.75 2.54
C PRO A 158 -12.58 -20.93 2.56
N LEU A 159 -11.46 -20.75 1.86
CA LEU A 159 -10.35 -21.71 1.90
C LEU A 159 -9.37 -21.35 3.01
N PRO A 160 -8.65 -22.34 3.58
CA PRO A 160 -7.54 -22.07 4.50
C PRO A 160 -6.51 -21.15 3.86
N ARG A 161 -5.93 -20.25 4.66
CA ARG A 161 -4.86 -19.37 4.18
C ARG A 161 -3.61 -20.19 3.84
N PRO A 162 -3.02 -20.04 2.65
CA PRO A 162 -1.73 -20.63 2.36
C PRO A 162 -0.63 -20.02 3.23
N ASP A 163 0.33 -20.81 3.71
CA ASP A 163 1.46 -20.32 4.50
C ASP A 163 2.25 -19.23 3.78
N ALA A 164 2.31 -19.30 2.46
CA ALA A 164 2.96 -18.32 1.62
C ALA A 164 2.22 -16.97 1.55
N TRP A 165 0.93 -16.91 1.88
CA TRP A 165 0.17 -15.66 1.88
C TRP A 165 0.38 -14.93 3.21
N LEU A 166 1.03 -13.77 3.14
CA LEU A 166 1.38 -12.94 4.29
C LEU A 166 0.72 -11.56 4.21
N ALA A 167 0.39 -11.01 5.37
CA ALA A 167 0.12 -9.59 5.52
C ALA A 167 1.44 -8.88 5.87
N TYR A 168 1.68 -7.72 5.27
CA TYR A 168 2.88 -6.92 5.47
C TYR A 168 2.49 -5.55 6.01
N LEU A 169 3.29 -5.03 6.94
CA LEU A 169 3.22 -3.66 7.40
C LEU A 169 4.46 -2.90 6.90
N LEU A 170 4.24 -1.81 6.16
CA LEU A 170 5.27 -0.83 5.85
C LEU A 170 5.20 0.24 6.94
N GLU A 171 6.23 0.30 7.79
CA GLU A 171 6.36 1.24 8.91
C GLU A 171 7.14 2.46 8.43
N PRO A 172 6.53 3.66 8.29
CA PRO A 172 7.21 4.78 7.67
C PRO A 172 8.33 5.36 8.52
N GLU A 173 9.49 5.57 7.88
CA GLU A 173 10.56 6.45 8.34
C GLU A 173 10.44 7.82 7.68
N SER A 174 9.80 7.89 6.49
CA SER A 174 9.42 9.16 5.88
C SER A 174 8.09 9.09 5.16
N VAL A 175 7.33 10.19 5.20
CA VAL A 175 6.08 10.39 4.46
C VAL A 175 6.09 11.76 3.83
N GLU A 176 5.89 11.83 2.51
CA GLU A 176 5.82 13.10 1.78
C GLU A 176 4.45 13.27 1.13
N PHE A 177 3.80 14.37 1.41
CA PHE A 177 2.57 14.84 0.78
C PHE A 177 2.89 15.85 -0.31
N TRP A 178 2.34 15.63 -1.49
CA TRP A 178 2.49 16.53 -2.62
C TRP A 178 1.12 16.90 -3.18
N GLU A 179 0.94 18.19 -3.49
CA GLU A 179 -0.25 18.71 -4.15
C GLU A 179 0.15 19.67 -5.26
N SER A 180 -0.49 19.51 -6.44
CA SER A 180 -0.22 20.35 -7.59
C SER A 180 -0.65 21.81 -7.38
N SER A 181 0.13 22.74 -7.95
CA SER A 181 -0.24 24.14 -8.06
C SER A 181 -0.11 24.62 -9.52
N PRO A 182 -1.07 25.44 -10.01
CA PRO A 182 -1.07 25.93 -11.40
C PRO A 182 0.18 26.74 -11.79
N ASP A 183 0.78 27.45 -10.83
CA ASP A 183 2.01 28.24 -11.00
C ASP A 183 3.28 27.39 -10.93
N ARG A 184 3.13 26.06 -10.79
CA ARG A 184 4.20 25.08 -10.63
C ARG A 184 4.98 25.17 -9.31
N LEU A 185 4.64 26.07 -8.41
CA LEU A 185 5.12 26.06 -7.02
C LEU A 185 4.33 25.01 -6.23
N HIS A 186 4.55 23.72 -6.58
CA HIS A 186 3.85 22.61 -5.98
C HIS A 186 4.04 22.57 -4.47
N ARG A 187 2.99 22.26 -3.76
CA ARG A 187 3.04 22.15 -2.29
C ARG A 187 3.59 20.80 -1.90
N ARG A 188 4.68 20.78 -1.15
CA ARG A 188 5.33 19.58 -0.65
C ARG A 188 5.54 19.70 0.85
N LEU A 189 5.08 18.70 1.59
CA LEU A 189 5.25 18.57 3.03
C LEU A 189 5.80 17.18 3.31
N ARG A 190 7.01 17.14 3.87
CA ARG A 190 7.68 15.88 4.23
C ARG A 190 7.78 15.76 5.73
N PHE A 191 7.49 14.57 6.21
CA PHE A 191 7.73 14.13 7.57
C PHE A 191 8.86 13.10 7.55
N ASP A 192 9.84 13.29 8.41
CA ASP A 192 10.92 12.33 8.67
C ASP A 192 10.88 11.91 10.13
N ARG A 193 11.15 10.64 10.44
CA ARG A 193 11.25 10.14 11.82
C ARG A 193 12.35 10.88 12.56
N ASP A 194 12.04 11.30 13.78
CA ASP A 194 12.98 11.96 14.68
C ASP A 194 12.79 11.38 16.10
N GLY A 195 13.60 10.38 16.43
CA GLY A 195 13.42 9.61 17.65
C GLY A 195 12.06 8.91 17.69
N THR A 196 11.24 9.24 18.69
CA THR A 196 9.88 8.70 18.83
C THR A 196 8.81 9.53 18.13
N GLY A 197 9.18 10.70 17.58
CA GLY A 197 8.28 11.66 16.94
C GLY A 197 8.53 11.80 15.45
N TRP A 198 8.07 12.95 14.93
CA TRP A 198 8.22 13.34 13.54
C TRP A 198 8.69 14.80 13.46
N ARG A 199 9.62 15.06 12.54
CA ARG A 199 9.94 16.41 12.09
C ARG A 199 9.29 16.63 10.72
N SER A 200 8.65 17.77 10.54
CA SER A 200 8.05 18.15 9.26
C SER A 200 8.74 19.34 8.63
N ASP A 201 8.98 19.24 7.32
CA ASP A 201 9.60 20.31 6.51
C ASP A 201 8.80 20.57 5.22
N ARG A 202 8.69 21.84 4.84
CA ARG A 202 8.22 22.25 3.52
C ARG A 202 9.37 22.13 2.53
N LEU A 203 9.13 21.46 1.39
CA LEU A 203 10.15 21.29 0.35
C LEU A 203 9.88 22.21 -0.84
N GLN A 204 10.95 22.61 -1.53
CA GLN A 204 10.86 23.23 -2.86
C GLN A 204 10.33 22.21 -3.88
N PRO A 205 9.64 22.66 -4.94
CA PRO A 205 9.14 21.79 -6.00
C PRO A 205 10.24 21.12 -6.81
#